data_e9e50da9e09ea1a0937dec424755b63f
#
_entry.id   e9e50da9e09ea1a0937dec424755b63f
#
_cell.length_a   1.000
_cell.length_b   1.000
_cell.length_c   1.000
_cell.angle_alpha   90.00
_cell.angle_beta   90.00
_cell.angle_gamma   90.00
#
_symmetry.space_group_name_H-M   'P 1'
#
loop_
_entity.id
_entity.type
_entity.pdbx_description
1 polymer ?
#
loop_
_entity_poly.entity_id
_entity_poly.type
_entity_poly.pdbx_seq_one_letter_code
_entity_poly.pdbx_strand_id
1 'polypeptide(L)' 'GIINFPNNDGFEDKETDLGILQQMILQLKDLDKSLMLLYLEEKSHKEISQIIGISETNVATKINRIKNSLKQKFTQLKNQ' A
#
# COMPACT_ATOMS: atom_id res chain seq x y z
N GLY A 1 -3.15 -11.02 -8.02
CA GLY A 1 -2.31 -9.87 -8.01
C GLY A 1 -1.90 -9.45 -6.64
N ILE A 2 -0.92 -8.61 -6.58
CA ILE A 2 -0.36 -8.16 -5.32
C ILE A 2 -1.34 -7.26 -4.61
N ILE A 3 -1.98 -6.38 -5.35
CA ILE A 3 -2.99 -5.49 -4.81
C ILE A 3 -4.28 -5.69 -5.57
N ASN A 4 -5.32 -5.97 -4.81
CA ASN A 4 -6.65 -6.15 -5.38
C ASN A 4 -7.42 -4.86 -5.23
N PHE A 5 -7.54 -4.13 -6.29
CA PHE A 5 -8.49 -3.04 -6.35
C PHE A 5 -9.84 -3.60 -6.76
N PRO A 6 -10.91 -3.12 -6.14
CA PRO A 6 -12.23 -3.67 -6.44
C PRO A 6 -12.70 -3.36 -7.85
N ASN A 7 -12.10 -2.42 -8.49
CA ASN A 7 -12.55 -2.02 -9.80
C ASN A 7 -11.80 -2.76 -10.88
N ASN A 8 -12.55 -3.42 -11.74
CA ASN A 8 -11.98 -4.19 -12.83
C ASN A 8 -12.55 -3.80 -14.17
N ASP A 9 -13.18 -2.66 -14.24
CA ASP A 9 -13.95 -2.34 -15.42
C ASP A 9 -13.11 -1.95 -16.60
N GLY A 10 -11.95 -1.40 -16.37
CA GLY A 10 -11.16 -0.89 -17.46
C GLY A 10 -9.74 -1.39 -17.38
N PHE A 11 -9.32 -1.97 -18.44
CA PHE A 11 -7.97 -2.43 -18.55
C PHE A 11 -6.98 -1.26 -18.47
N GLU A 12 -7.35 -0.18 -19.14
CA GLU A 12 -6.55 1.04 -19.14
C GLU A 12 -6.53 1.68 -17.75
N ASP A 13 -7.69 1.68 -17.10
CA ASP A 13 -7.80 2.23 -15.76
C ASP A 13 -6.91 1.47 -14.77
N LYS A 14 -6.80 0.17 -14.98
CA LYS A 14 -6.01 -0.66 -14.10
C LYS A 14 -4.53 -0.27 -14.13
N GLU A 15 -3.99 -0.02 -15.30
CA GLU A 15 -2.61 0.41 -15.43
C GLU A 15 -2.41 1.79 -14.80
N THR A 16 -3.35 2.70 -15.05
CA THR A 16 -3.30 4.02 -14.47
C THR A 16 -3.38 3.95 -12.96
N ASP A 17 -4.26 3.09 -12.45
CA ASP A 17 -4.44 2.93 -11.02
C ASP A 17 -3.17 2.42 -10.35
N LEU A 18 -2.51 1.45 -10.95
CA LEU A 18 -1.26 0.94 -10.44
C LEU A 18 -0.16 2.01 -10.46
N GLY A 19 -0.12 2.80 -11.53
CA GLY A 19 0.83 3.90 -11.61
C GLY A 19 0.64 4.92 -10.52
N ILE A 20 -0.61 5.30 -10.27
CA ILE A 20 -0.93 6.24 -9.20
C ILE A 20 -0.52 5.66 -7.85
N LEU A 21 -0.83 4.40 -7.62
CA LEU A 21 -0.49 3.75 -6.35
C LEU A 21 1.01 3.73 -6.14
N GLN A 22 1.77 3.38 -7.17
CA GLN A 22 3.23 3.35 -7.06
C GLN A 22 3.78 4.73 -6.73
N GLN A 23 3.26 5.76 -7.37
CA GLN A 23 3.68 7.13 -7.08
C GLN A 23 3.40 7.50 -5.63
N MET A 24 2.23 7.14 -5.13
CA MET A 24 1.87 7.44 -3.75
C MET A 24 2.79 6.72 -2.76
N ILE A 25 3.10 5.47 -3.06
CA ILE A 25 4.00 4.71 -2.18
C ILE A 25 5.40 5.32 -2.16
N LEU A 26 5.89 5.74 -3.30
CA LEU A 26 7.21 6.35 -3.39
C LEU A 26 7.31 7.66 -2.62
N GLN A 27 6.19 8.32 -2.38
CA GLN A 27 6.16 9.57 -1.63
C GLN A 27 6.06 9.36 -0.12
N LEU A 28 5.91 8.12 0.34
CA LEU A 28 5.84 7.84 1.75
C LEU A 28 7.19 8.02 2.42
N LYS A 29 7.16 8.20 3.74
CA LYS A 29 8.39 8.23 4.52
C LYS A 29 9.07 6.87 4.47
N ASP A 30 10.36 6.85 4.74
CA ASP A 30 11.16 5.64 4.56
C ASP A 30 10.56 4.43 5.27
N LEU A 31 10.16 4.56 6.52
CA LEU A 31 9.59 3.44 7.26
C LEU A 31 8.30 2.96 6.62
N ASP A 32 7.40 3.88 6.31
CA ASP A 32 6.12 3.53 5.72
C ASP A 32 6.31 2.91 4.34
N LYS A 33 7.23 3.45 3.57
CA LYS A 33 7.54 2.91 2.25
C LYS A 33 8.04 1.47 2.37
N SER A 34 8.96 1.21 3.31
CA SER A 34 9.47 -0.13 3.52
C SER A 34 8.37 -1.10 3.92
N LEU A 35 7.49 -0.66 4.82
CA LEU A 35 6.36 -1.49 5.24
C LEU A 35 5.47 -1.86 4.07
N MET A 36 5.15 -0.88 3.23
CA MET A 36 4.27 -1.14 2.09
C MET A 36 4.95 -2.01 1.05
N LEU A 37 6.22 -1.81 0.80
CA LEU A 37 6.93 -2.65 -0.16
C LEU A 37 6.99 -4.11 0.30
N LEU A 38 7.25 -4.33 1.59
CA LEU A 38 7.24 -5.68 2.13
C LEU A 38 5.84 -6.28 2.10
N TYR A 39 4.83 -5.47 2.38
CA TYR A 39 3.45 -5.93 2.31
C TYR A 39 3.10 -6.36 0.88
N LEU A 40 3.55 -5.60 -0.11
CA LEU A 40 3.28 -5.92 -1.51
C LEU A 40 4.03 -7.18 -1.95
N GLU A 41 5.13 -7.51 -1.28
CA GLU A 41 5.83 -8.77 -1.53
C GLU A 41 5.18 -9.94 -0.80
N GLU A 42 4.02 -9.70 -0.20
CA GLU A 42 3.24 -10.71 0.49
C GLU A 42 3.93 -11.29 1.72
N LYS A 43 4.80 -10.50 2.34
CA LYS A 43 5.40 -10.90 3.60
C LYS A 43 4.35 -10.86 4.70
N SER A 44 4.41 -11.80 5.64
CA SER A 44 3.51 -11.81 6.79
C SER A 44 3.88 -10.67 7.74
N HIS A 45 2.93 -10.31 8.62
CA HIS A 45 3.20 -9.31 9.64
C HIS A 45 4.37 -9.74 10.53
N LYS A 46 4.47 -11.03 10.79
CA LYS A 46 5.55 -11.55 11.59
C LYS A 46 6.90 -11.33 10.90
N GLU A 47 6.96 -11.64 9.62
CA GLU A 47 8.19 -11.45 8.87
C GLU A 47 8.57 -9.98 8.80
N ILE A 48 7.58 -9.12 8.54
CA ILE A 48 7.82 -7.68 8.46
C ILE A 48 8.32 -7.17 9.82
N SER A 49 7.72 -7.65 10.92
CA SER A 49 8.13 -7.22 12.24
C SER A 49 9.59 -7.58 12.50
N GLN A 50 10.01 -8.74 12.04
CA GLN A 50 11.38 -9.17 12.22
C GLN A 50 12.36 -8.36 11.37
N ILE A 51 11.96 -8.03 10.15
CA ILE A 51 12.82 -7.27 9.24
C ILE A 51 12.96 -5.82 9.69
N ILE A 52 11.84 -5.22 10.05
CA ILE A 52 11.81 -3.79 10.40
C ILE A 52 12.23 -3.57 11.86
N GLY A 53 11.95 -4.54 12.73
CA GLY A 53 12.33 -4.42 14.13
C GLY A 53 11.27 -3.79 15.01
N ILE A 54 10.01 -3.92 14.64
CA ILE A 54 8.88 -3.45 15.46
C ILE A 54 7.94 -4.63 15.71
N SER A 55 7.00 -4.46 16.63
CA SER A 55 6.09 -5.56 16.97
C SER A 55 5.11 -5.84 15.83
N GLU A 56 4.56 -7.06 15.82
CA GLU A 56 3.55 -7.42 14.82
C GLU A 56 2.32 -6.53 14.92
N THR A 57 1.93 -6.19 16.14
CA THR A 57 0.80 -5.28 16.35
C THR A 57 1.07 -3.93 15.71
N ASN A 58 2.28 -3.40 15.89
CA ASN A 58 2.64 -2.13 15.26
C ASN A 58 2.67 -2.24 13.75
N VAL A 59 3.16 -3.36 13.22
CA VAL A 59 3.14 -3.58 11.77
C VAL A 59 1.70 -3.52 11.26
N ALA A 60 0.79 -4.26 11.88
CA ALA A 60 -0.60 -4.29 11.45
C ALA A 60 -1.24 -2.91 11.53
N THR A 61 -1.01 -2.21 12.63
CA THR A 61 -1.58 -0.88 12.82
C THR A 61 -1.07 0.10 11.77
N LYS A 62 0.23 0.10 11.55
CA LYS A 62 0.83 1.03 10.59
C LYS A 62 0.38 0.72 9.16
N ILE A 63 0.35 -0.56 8.79
CA ILE A 63 -0.09 -0.93 7.45
C ILE A 63 -1.54 -0.52 7.24
N ASN A 64 -2.40 -0.75 8.22
CA ASN A 64 -3.80 -0.33 8.11
C ASN A 64 -3.94 1.17 7.93
N ARG A 65 -3.18 1.95 8.69
CA ARG A 65 -3.21 3.41 8.56
C ARG A 65 -2.76 3.85 7.19
N ILE A 66 -1.67 3.26 6.71
CA ILE A 66 -1.14 3.61 5.40
C ILE A 66 -2.14 3.25 4.31
N LYS A 67 -2.71 2.05 4.39
CA LYS A 67 -3.70 1.61 3.41
C LYS A 67 -4.89 2.54 3.37
N ASN A 68 -5.40 2.93 4.52
CA ASN A 68 -6.55 3.85 4.57
C ASN A 68 -6.18 5.22 3.99
N SER A 69 -5.00 5.71 4.31
CA SER A 69 -4.53 6.99 3.79
C SER A 69 -4.38 6.93 2.28
N LEU A 70 -3.79 5.88 1.76
CA LEU A 70 -3.61 5.71 0.33
C LEU A 70 -4.94 5.58 -0.38
N LYS A 71 -5.87 4.85 0.23
CA LYS A 71 -7.20 4.67 -0.34
C LYS A 71 -7.93 6.00 -0.46
N GLN A 72 -7.85 6.84 0.55
CA GLN A 72 -8.47 8.16 0.51
C GLN A 72 -7.86 9.03 -0.57
N LYS A 73 -6.54 9.06 -0.64
CA LYS A 73 -5.85 9.87 -1.65
C LYS A 73 -6.17 9.37 -3.05
N PHE A 74 -6.18 8.05 -3.21
CA PHE A 74 -6.48 7.43 -4.50
C PHE A 74 -7.88 7.82 -4.95
N THR A 75 -8.85 7.74 -4.05
CA THR A 75 -10.23 8.09 -4.35
C THR A 75 -10.34 9.55 -4.75
N GLN A 76 -9.65 10.44 -4.04
CA GLN A 76 -9.66 11.86 -4.36
C GLN A 76 -9.10 12.12 -5.75
N LEU A 77 -8.01 11.45 -6.09
CA LEU A 77 -7.40 11.63 -7.40
C LEU A 77 -8.30 11.12 -8.51
N LYS A 78 -8.98 10.01 -8.27
CA LYS A 78 -9.87 9.44 -9.27
C LYS A 78 -11.10 10.29 -9.51
N ASN A 79 -11.51 11.07 -8.51
CA ASN A 79 -12.74 11.87 -8.58
C ASN A 79 -12.52 13.29 -9.08
N GLN A 80 -11.33 13.61 -9.47
CA GLN A 80 -11.04 14.96 -9.99
C GLN A 80 -11.34 15.10 -11.48
#